data_7216eaf5f4ba6f88763f6b2059e4604b
#
_entry.id   7216eaf5f4ba6f88763f6b2059e4604b
#
_cell.length_a   1.000
_cell.length_b   1.000
_cell.length_c   1.000
_cell.angle_alpha   90.00
_cell.angle_beta   90.00
_cell.angle_gamma   90.00
#
_symmetry.space_group_name_H-M   'P 1'
#
loop_
_entity.id
_entity.type
_entity.pdbx_description
1 polymer ?
#
loop_
_entity_poly.entity_id
_entity_poly.type
_entity_poly.pdbx_seq_one_letter_code
_entity_poly.pdbx_strand_id
1 'polypeptide(L)'
;MAKELLAPDYIFEASWEVCNKVGGIYTVLSTRAKTLQEAFKDKVFFIGPDFWAGKENPLFSENENLCAAWREHALKKDGLKVRVGRWNIPGEPIVILVDFYPFFSKRNEIYGRMWEDFKVDSLHAYGDYDEASMFSYAAGKVVESFYRFNLTENDKVIYQAHEWMTGMGALYLQKAVPEIATIFTTHATSIGRSIAGNNKPLYDYLFAYNGDQMARELNMEAKHSIEKQTAHHVDCFTTVSEITNNECKELLDKPADVVLMNGFEDDFVPQGRTFAAKRKKARAAMLNLANKLLGLTMSDDTLIVGTSGRYEFKNKGINVYLESLNRLTRDKNLKKEVLAFINVPGWVGDPREDLVERLKSKENFTTPLECPFITHWLHNMSHDQVLDMMKYLGMSNSAESKVKVIFVPCYLDGKDGILNLEYYDLVLGNDLSVYPSYYEPWGYTPLESVAFHVPTITTDLAGFGLWVNSLKGRYSELKDGVKVIHRSDYNYSEVADVIKDTISEFSGLPENTIKTVRKNAADIAEKALWKHFIKYYYEAYDVALHNAQKRLVMNSELIINK
;
A
#
# COMPACT_ATOMS: atom_id res chain seq x y z
N MET A 1 -25.39 17.61 21.12
CA MET A 1 -24.69 18.47 20.16
C MET A 1 -23.46 17.72 19.72
N ALA A 2 -23.21 17.58 18.42
CA ALA A 2 -21.97 17.02 17.95
C ALA A 2 -20.81 17.93 18.41
N LYS A 3 -19.74 17.35 18.94
CA LYS A 3 -18.54 18.12 19.33
C LYS A 3 -17.98 18.77 18.06
N GLU A 4 -17.81 20.09 18.08
CA GLU A 4 -17.15 20.80 17.00
C GLU A 4 -15.65 20.46 17.06
N LEU A 5 -15.11 19.89 15.98
CA LEU A 5 -13.71 19.53 15.89
C LEU A 5 -12.87 20.76 15.58
N LEU A 6 -11.68 20.85 16.21
CA LEU A 6 -10.68 21.83 15.80
C LEU A 6 -10.16 21.50 14.42
N ALA A 7 -10.12 22.51 13.53
CA ALA A 7 -9.56 22.39 12.20
C ALA A 7 -8.22 23.15 12.10
N PRO A 8 -7.24 22.63 11.38
CA PRO A 8 -6.01 23.36 11.11
C PRO A 8 -6.22 24.49 10.11
N ASP A 9 -5.38 25.52 10.19
CA ASP A 9 -5.27 26.56 9.18
C ASP A 9 -4.28 26.15 8.07
N TYR A 10 -3.22 25.42 8.43
CA TYR A 10 -2.19 24.92 7.51
C TYR A 10 -1.83 23.47 7.80
N ILE A 11 -1.60 22.70 6.74
CA ILE A 11 -1.20 21.29 6.81
C ILE A 11 0.08 21.10 6.01
N PHE A 12 1.09 20.50 6.63
CA PHE A 12 2.31 20.02 5.98
C PHE A 12 2.38 18.51 6.12
N GLU A 13 2.52 17.80 5.00
CA GLU A 13 2.69 16.34 5.00
C GLU A 13 4.03 15.97 4.38
N ALA A 14 4.87 15.26 5.12
CA ALA A 14 6.15 14.76 4.66
C ALA A 14 6.10 13.27 4.36
N SER A 15 6.56 12.88 3.19
CA SER A 15 6.71 11.48 2.81
C SER A 15 7.81 11.31 1.77
N TRP A 16 8.52 10.19 1.86
CA TRP A 16 9.47 9.74 0.84
C TRP A 16 8.81 9.56 -0.54
N GLU A 17 7.50 9.34 -0.57
CA GLU A 17 6.74 9.05 -1.78
C GLU A 17 6.05 10.30 -2.40
N VAL A 18 6.29 11.48 -1.90
CA VAL A 18 5.82 12.72 -2.56
C VAL A 18 6.58 12.95 -3.86
N CYS A 19 5.85 13.02 -4.98
CA CYS A 19 6.42 13.06 -6.34
C CYS A 19 7.41 11.92 -6.65
N ASN A 20 7.32 10.82 -5.92
CA ASN A 20 8.21 9.68 -6.02
C ASN A 20 7.39 8.38 -5.84
N LYS A 21 6.99 7.76 -6.94
CA LYS A 21 6.10 6.59 -6.92
C LYS A 21 6.89 5.32 -6.57
N VAL A 22 6.79 4.89 -5.32
CA VAL A 22 7.46 3.67 -4.83
C VAL A 22 6.45 2.60 -4.40
N GLY A 23 5.41 2.97 -3.63
CA GLY A 23 4.50 1.99 -3.04
C GLY A 23 3.10 2.53 -2.71
N GLY A 24 2.47 1.90 -1.72
CA GLY A 24 1.08 2.20 -1.35
C GLY A 24 0.89 3.56 -0.67
N ILE A 25 1.91 4.14 -0.07
CA ILE A 25 1.83 5.47 0.54
C ILE A 25 1.59 6.52 -0.54
N TYR A 26 2.25 6.38 -1.70
CA TYR A 26 1.95 7.22 -2.86
C TYR A 26 0.44 7.23 -3.19
N THR A 27 -0.19 6.07 -3.20
CA THR A 27 -1.63 5.95 -3.48
C THR A 27 -2.47 6.66 -2.42
N VAL A 28 -2.13 6.52 -1.14
CA VAL A 28 -2.81 7.23 -0.04
C VAL A 28 -2.74 8.74 -0.25
N LEU A 29 -1.54 9.27 -0.45
CA LEU A 29 -1.32 10.72 -0.57
C LEU A 29 -1.94 11.29 -1.85
N SER A 30 -1.65 10.66 -2.99
CA SER A 30 -2.05 11.17 -4.31
C SER A 30 -3.57 11.12 -4.53
N THR A 31 -4.24 10.10 -4.03
CA THR A 31 -5.70 9.98 -4.17
C THR A 31 -6.47 10.83 -3.16
N ARG A 32 -5.86 11.13 -1.99
CA ARG A 32 -6.48 12.00 -0.98
C ARG A 32 -6.25 13.49 -1.25
N ALA A 33 -5.22 13.84 -2.00
CA ALA A 33 -4.79 15.22 -2.21
C ALA A 33 -5.93 16.14 -2.69
N LYS A 34 -6.77 15.67 -3.61
CA LYS A 34 -7.91 16.44 -4.12
C LYS A 34 -8.88 16.82 -3.01
N THR A 35 -9.24 15.88 -2.16
CA THR A 35 -10.15 16.10 -1.03
C THR A 35 -9.61 17.14 -0.05
N LEU A 36 -8.30 17.06 0.26
CA LEU A 36 -7.65 18.07 1.12
C LEU A 36 -7.55 19.44 0.45
N GLN A 37 -7.22 19.47 -0.85
CA GLN A 37 -7.11 20.72 -1.61
C GLN A 37 -8.46 21.43 -1.71
N GLU A 38 -9.56 20.70 -1.88
CA GLU A 38 -10.91 21.27 -1.88
C GLU A 38 -11.28 21.86 -0.52
N ALA A 39 -10.91 21.21 0.59
CA ALA A 39 -11.20 21.64 1.94
C ALA A 39 -10.32 22.80 2.42
N PHE A 40 -9.02 22.74 2.16
CA PHE A 40 -8.02 23.67 2.72
C PHE A 40 -7.34 24.56 1.67
N LYS A 41 -7.59 24.31 0.39
CA LYS A 41 -7.00 25.03 -0.75
C LYS A 41 -5.46 25.02 -0.67
N ASP A 42 -4.83 26.11 -1.07
CA ASP A 42 -3.36 26.26 -1.07
C ASP A 42 -2.75 26.46 0.33
N LYS A 43 -3.38 25.90 1.34
CA LYS A 43 -2.85 25.78 2.72
C LYS A 43 -2.42 24.34 3.05
N VAL A 44 -2.39 23.46 2.06
CA VAL A 44 -1.85 22.10 2.15
C VAL A 44 -0.56 22.03 1.35
N PHE A 45 0.50 21.59 2.00
CA PHE A 45 1.84 21.44 1.42
C PHE A 45 2.33 20.02 1.60
N PHE A 46 2.71 19.37 0.50
CA PHE A 46 3.39 18.08 0.55
C PHE A 46 4.90 18.28 0.43
N ILE A 47 5.68 17.61 1.25
CA ILE A 47 7.13 17.73 1.28
C ILE A 47 7.74 16.40 0.87
N GLY A 48 8.57 16.42 -0.15
CA GLY A 48 9.28 15.27 -0.70
C GLY A 48 10.77 15.51 -0.89
N PRO A 49 11.55 14.43 -1.10
CA PRO A 49 12.96 14.53 -1.43
C PRO A 49 13.16 15.00 -2.86
N ASP A 50 14.13 15.89 -3.10
CA ASP A 50 14.48 16.32 -4.46
C ASP A 50 15.52 15.38 -5.09
N PHE A 51 15.06 14.24 -5.60
CA PHE A 51 15.88 13.31 -6.39
C PHE A 51 16.08 13.76 -7.84
N TRP A 52 15.39 14.79 -8.27
CA TRP A 52 15.27 15.22 -9.66
C TRP A 52 15.97 16.55 -9.94
N ALA A 53 16.89 16.96 -9.07
CA ALA A 53 17.65 18.20 -9.27
C ALA A 53 18.34 18.17 -10.64
N GLY A 54 17.98 19.13 -11.50
CA GLY A 54 18.49 19.24 -12.87
C GLY A 54 17.89 18.25 -13.88
N LYS A 55 16.82 17.52 -13.53
CA LYS A 55 16.07 16.61 -14.41
C LYS A 55 14.59 16.92 -14.35
N GLU A 56 13.87 16.59 -15.40
CA GLU A 56 12.40 16.65 -15.40
C GLU A 56 11.81 15.52 -14.54
N ASN A 57 10.88 15.87 -13.66
CA ASN A 57 10.06 14.93 -12.94
C ASN A 57 8.63 14.98 -13.52
N PRO A 58 8.11 13.90 -14.13
CA PRO A 58 6.79 13.91 -14.74
C PRO A 58 5.65 14.13 -13.72
N LEU A 59 5.93 13.92 -12.45
CA LEU A 59 4.98 14.11 -11.35
C LEU A 59 5.00 15.50 -10.74
N PHE A 60 5.93 16.38 -11.15
CA PHE A 60 6.14 17.69 -10.56
C PHE A 60 6.27 18.78 -11.59
N SER A 61 5.46 19.82 -11.47
CA SER A 61 5.54 21.06 -12.27
C SER A 61 6.03 22.19 -11.39
N GLU A 62 7.30 22.58 -11.56
CA GLU A 62 7.89 23.69 -10.80
C GLU A 62 7.22 25.02 -11.13
N ASN A 63 6.99 25.85 -10.10
CA ASN A 63 6.48 27.20 -10.26
C ASN A 63 7.30 28.16 -9.41
N GLU A 64 8.16 28.93 -10.05
CA GLU A 64 9.08 29.85 -9.39
C GLU A 64 8.37 30.99 -8.64
N ASN A 65 7.13 31.29 -8.99
CA ASN A 65 6.35 32.35 -8.34
C ASN A 65 5.71 31.88 -7.03
N LEU A 66 5.53 30.56 -6.84
CA LEU A 66 4.98 30.02 -5.59
C LEU A 66 5.98 30.20 -4.45
N CYS A 67 5.54 30.89 -3.40
CA CYS A 67 6.33 31.14 -2.19
C CYS A 67 7.72 31.78 -2.48
N ALA A 68 7.84 32.60 -3.54
CA ALA A 68 9.12 33.13 -4.03
C ALA A 68 9.92 33.85 -2.95
N ALA A 69 9.30 34.75 -2.17
CA ALA A 69 9.98 35.49 -1.11
C ALA A 69 10.50 34.54 0.02
N TRP A 70 9.72 33.53 0.38
CA TRP A 70 10.16 32.53 1.35
C TRP A 70 11.30 31.67 0.79
N ARG A 71 11.21 31.22 -0.47
CA ARG A 71 12.28 30.41 -1.11
C ARG A 71 13.63 31.13 -1.07
N GLU A 72 13.62 32.45 -1.38
CA GLU A 72 14.82 33.26 -1.32
C GLU A 72 15.37 33.35 0.12
N HIS A 73 14.48 33.56 1.10
CA HIS A 73 14.84 33.59 2.51
C HIS A 73 15.42 32.22 2.96
N ALA A 74 14.73 31.13 2.66
CA ALA A 74 15.16 29.78 3.00
C ALA A 74 16.57 29.47 2.49
N LEU A 75 16.86 29.84 1.24
CA LEU A 75 18.19 29.64 0.67
C LEU A 75 19.26 30.54 1.34
N LYS A 76 18.98 31.84 1.48
CA LYS A 76 19.99 32.84 1.92
C LYS A 76 20.21 32.82 3.43
N LYS A 77 19.18 32.56 4.22
CA LYS A 77 19.23 32.65 5.69
C LYS A 77 19.33 31.29 6.36
N ASP A 78 18.58 30.31 5.85
CA ASP A 78 18.49 29.00 6.49
C ASP A 78 19.35 27.93 5.80
N GLY A 79 19.93 28.26 4.64
CA GLY A 79 20.76 27.34 3.84
C GLY A 79 19.96 26.17 3.26
N LEU A 80 18.64 26.35 3.09
CA LEU A 80 17.74 25.34 2.56
C LEU A 80 17.53 25.54 1.05
N LYS A 81 17.91 24.55 0.27
CA LYS A 81 17.63 24.53 -1.16
C LYS A 81 16.35 23.76 -1.43
N VAL A 82 15.32 24.46 -1.88
CA VAL A 82 14.00 23.90 -2.15
C VAL A 82 13.51 24.26 -3.55
N ARG A 83 12.70 23.38 -4.12
CA ARG A 83 11.91 23.62 -5.32
C ARG A 83 10.45 23.58 -4.94
N VAL A 84 9.65 24.55 -5.39
CA VAL A 84 8.22 24.63 -5.10
C VAL A 84 7.42 24.58 -6.39
N GLY A 85 6.34 23.86 -6.40
CA GLY A 85 5.49 23.69 -7.56
C GLY A 85 4.21 22.96 -7.26
N ARG A 86 3.66 22.32 -8.27
CA ARG A 86 2.43 21.52 -8.19
C ARG A 86 2.73 20.04 -8.42
N TRP A 87 2.04 19.19 -7.67
CA TRP A 87 2.02 17.76 -7.95
C TRP A 87 1.05 17.47 -9.10
N ASN A 88 1.52 16.78 -10.14
CA ASN A 88 0.72 16.47 -11.34
C ASN A 88 -0.24 15.30 -11.07
N ILE A 89 -1.15 15.51 -10.16
CA ILE A 89 -2.22 14.59 -9.71
C ILE A 89 -3.52 15.37 -9.54
N PRO A 90 -4.68 14.70 -9.43
CA PRO A 90 -5.95 15.39 -9.16
C PRO A 90 -5.87 16.29 -7.91
N GLY A 91 -6.33 17.52 -8.06
CA GLY A 91 -6.26 18.55 -7.00
C GLY A 91 -5.02 19.44 -7.08
N GLU A 92 -3.98 19.04 -7.80
CA GLU A 92 -2.75 19.80 -8.04
C GLU A 92 -2.20 20.52 -6.78
N PRO A 93 -2.00 19.79 -5.66
CA PRO A 93 -1.57 20.39 -4.40
C PRO A 93 -0.17 20.97 -4.52
N ILE A 94 0.15 21.96 -3.65
CA ILE A 94 1.49 22.51 -3.57
C ILE A 94 2.47 21.47 -3.01
N VAL A 95 3.63 21.37 -3.64
CA VAL A 95 4.74 20.51 -3.23
C VAL A 95 5.99 21.33 -3.01
N ILE A 96 6.71 20.99 -1.95
CA ILE A 96 8.06 21.46 -1.67
C ILE A 96 9.00 20.26 -1.75
N LEU A 97 9.89 20.26 -2.73
CA LEU A 97 10.97 19.29 -2.84
C LEU A 97 12.24 19.87 -2.22
N VAL A 98 12.87 19.12 -1.31
CA VAL A 98 14.04 19.61 -0.57
C VAL A 98 15.30 18.80 -0.91
N ASP A 99 16.40 19.52 -1.18
CA ASP A 99 17.74 18.94 -1.23
C ASP A 99 18.22 18.67 0.20
N PHE A 100 18.27 17.40 0.57
CA PHE A 100 18.64 16.98 1.92
C PHE A 100 20.10 16.50 2.04
N TYR A 101 20.83 16.35 0.95
CA TYR A 101 22.21 15.89 0.96
C TYR A 101 23.18 16.74 1.80
N PRO A 102 23.04 18.08 1.86
CA PRO A 102 23.89 18.90 2.74
C PRO A 102 23.86 18.52 4.21
N PHE A 103 22.76 17.91 4.70
CA PHE A 103 22.61 17.50 6.08
C PHE A 103 23.48 16.31 6.48
N PHE A 104 23.99 15.53 5.52
CA PHE A 104 24.92 14.43 5.80
C PHE A 104 26.18 14.90 6.51
N SER A 105 26.64 16.13 6.28
CA SER A 105 27.78 16.71 6.98
C SER A 105 27.56 16.90 8.49
N LYS A 106 26.30 16.98 8.91
CA LYS A 106 25.86 17.15 10.31
C LYS A 106 25.21 15.90 10.89
N ARG A 107 25.24 14.78 10.17
CA ARG A 107 24.51 13.55 10.53
C ARG A 107 24.75 13.13 11.98
N ASN A 108 26.02 13.04 12.40
CA ASN A 108 26.36 12.57 13.75
C ASN A 108 25.88 13.54 14.84
N GLU A 109 25.92 14.85 14.58
CA GLU A 109 25.36 15.86 15.48
C GLU A 109 23.84 15.72 15.60
N ILE A 110 23.15 15.53 14.48
CA ILE A 110 21.69 15.30 14.43
C ILE A 110 21.34 14.06 15.23
N TYR A 111 22.03 12.94 15.01
CA TYR A 111 21.78 11.69 15.75
C TYR A 111 22.06 11.82 17.24
N GLY A 112 23.13 12.54 17.61
CA GLY A 112 23.43 12.83 19.01
C GLY A 112 22.30 13.57 19.71
N ARG A 113 21.77 14.63 19.09
CA ARG A 113 20.62 15.37 19.62
C ARG A 113 19.34 14.51 19.71
N MET A 114 19.07 13.67 18.71
CA MET A 114 17.93 12.77 18.74
C MET A 114 18.04 11.74 19.87
N TRP A 115 19.25 11.28 20.17
CA TRP A 115 19.49 10.44 21.34
C TRP A 115 19.30 11.20 22.67
N GLU A 116 19.87 12.38 22.78
CA GLU A 116 19.76 13.20 23.99
C GLU A 116 18.31 13.54 24.32
N ASP A 117 17.57 14.03 23.32
CA ASP A 117 16.21 14.55 23.49
C ASP A 117 15.15 13.45 23.54
N PHE A 118 15.28 12.40 22.73
CA PHE A 118 14.20 11.43 22.48
C PHE A 118 14.62 9.96 22.64
N LYS A 119 15.90 9.68 22.93
CA LYS A 119 16.43 8.31 23.03
C LYS A 119 16.32 7.51 21.72
N VAL A 120 16.39 8.18 20.57
CA VAL A 120 16.45 7.51 19.28
C VAL A 120 17.84 6.91 19.08
N ASP A 121 17.91 5.59 18.99
CA ASP A 121 19.14 4.85 18.76
C ASP A 121 19.47 4.76 17.27
N SER A 122 20.45 5.53 16.82
CA SER A 122 20.95 5.49 15.44
C SER A 122 22.33 4.83 15.31
N LEU A 123 22.88 4.22 16.39
CA LEU A 123 24.20 3.59 16.35
C LEU A 123 24.26 2.36 15.45
N HIS A 124 23.14 1.64 15.33
CA HIS A 124 23.01 0.44 14.49
C HIS A 124 22.38 0.74 13.13
N ALA A 125 22.46 2.00 12.69
CA ALA A 125 21.93 2.40 11.38
C ALA A 125 22.68 1.75 10.23
N TYR A 126 21.92 1.27 9.24
CA TYR A 126 22.45 0.71 8.00
C TYR A 126 21.44 0.86 6.85
N GLY A 127 21.89 0.59 5.62
CA GLY A 127 21.04 0.64 4.43
C GLY A 127 20.49 2.05 4.17
N ASP A 128 19.19 2.15 4.02
CA ASP A 128 18.47 3.37 3.67
C ASP A 128 18.16 4.30 4.87
N TYR A 129 18.59 3.95 6.08
CA TYR A 129 18.29 4.72 7.29
C TYR A 129 18.82 6.16 7.23
N ASP A 130 20.07 6.34 6.80
CA ASP A 130 20.73 7.65 6.77
C ASP A 130 20.06 8.60 5.78
N GLU A 131 19.73 8.13 4.56
CA GLU A 131 19.05 8.95 3.56
C GLU A 131 17.66 9.39 4.05
N ALA A 132 16.87 8.43 4.54
CA ALA A 132 15.55 8.73 5.04
C ALA A 132 15.59 9.70 6.23
N SER A 133 16.52 9.50 7.17
CA SER A 133 16.68 10.36 8.36
C SER A 133 17.11 11.77 8.01
N MET A 134 18.03 11.93 7.05
CA MET A 134 18.48 13.26 6.60
C MET A 134 17.37 13.99 5.84
N PHE A 135 16.62 13.29 5.00
CA PHE A 135 15.42 13.84 4.37
C PHE A 135 14.38 14.27 5.42
N SER A 136 14.10 13.42 6.39
CA SER A 136 13.14 13.71 7.46
C SER A 136 13.52 14.96 8.26
N TYR A 137 14.78 15.07 8.63
CA TYR A 137 15.29 16.25 9.33
C TYR A 137 15.20 17.51 8.47
N ALA A 138 15.56 17.40 7.18
CA ALA A 138 15.44 18.50 6.21
C ALA A 138 13.98 18.97 6.06
N ALA A 139 13.02 18.03 6.01
CA ALA A 139 11.59 18.35 5.95
C ALA A 139 11.15 19.15 7.20
N GLY A 140 11.59 18.76 8.38
CA GLY A 140 11.37 19.52 9.62
C GLY A 140 11.95 20.94 9.55
N LYS A 141 13.17 21.08 9.04
CA LYS A 141 13.80 22.40 8.82
C LYS A 141 13.04 23.28 7.82
N VAL A 142 12.51 22.67 6.76
CA VAL A 142 11.67 23.37 5.78
C VAL A 142 10.42 23.94 6.45
N VAL A 143 9.73 23.15 7.26
CA VAL A 143 8.51 23.59 7.96
C VAL A 143 8.84 24.68 9.01
N GLU A 144 9.92 24.54 9.76
CA GLU A 144 10.38 25.58 10.68
C GLU A 144 10.61 26.90 9.95
N SER A 145 11.38 26.88 8.85
CA SER A 145 11.68 28.06 8.03
C SER A 145 10.40 28.70 7.48
N PHE A 146 9.49 27.90 6.93
CA PHE A 146 8.23 28.40 6.40
C PHE A 146 7.36 29.03 7.49
N TYR A 147 7.24 28.36 8.63
CA TYR A 147 6.46 28.84 9.77
C TYR A 147 6.97 30.18 10.28
N ARG A 148 8.28 30.29 10.54
CA ARG A 148 8.89 31.54 11.06
C ARG A 148 8.82 32.70 10.09
N PHE A 149 8.75 32.44 8.78
CA PHE A 149 8.65 33.47 7.75
C PHE A 149 7.23 33.92 7.46
N ASN A 150 6.26 32.98 7.39
CA ASN A 150 4.92 33.24 6.88
C ASN A 150 3.81 33.21 7.94
N LEU A 151 4.03 32.54 9.08
CA LEU A 151 2.99 32.22 10.04
C LEU A 151 3.27 32.79 11.42
N THR A 152 2.28 32.70 12.31
CA THR A 152 2.35 33.17 13.69
C THR A 152 1.82 32.11 14.65
N GLU A 153 1.98 32.33 15.95
CA GLU A 153 1.44 31.47 17.01
C GLU A 153 -0.10 31.35 17.00
N ASN A 154 -0.81 32.22 16.28
CA ASN A 154 -2.25 32.18 16.13
C ASN A 154 -2.71 31.21 15.03
N ASP A 155 -1.81 30.81 14.15
CA ASP A 155 -2.09 29.87 13.08
C ASP A 155 -2.03 28.42 13.60
N LYS A 156 -3.12 27.67 13.44
CA LYS A 156 -3.18 26.25 13.78
C LYS A 156 -2.51 25.44 12.67
N VAL A 157 -1.33 24.91 12.95
CA VAL A 157 -0.52 24.18 11.97
C VAL A 157 -0.37 22.73 12.35
N ILE A 158 -0.61 21.85 11.37
CA ILE A 158 -0.35 20.41 11.46
C ILE A 158 0.90 20.08 10.63
N TYR A 159 1.79 19.27 11.22
CA TYR A 159 2.83 18.55 10.51
C TYR A 159 2.56 17.05 10.63
N GLN A 160 2.26 16.38 9.51
CA GLN A 160 2.03 14.93 9.45
C GLN A 160 3.21 14.23 8.78
N ALA A 161 3.86 13.34 9.51
CA ALA A 161 4.96 12.50 9.05
C ALA A 161 4.44 11.09 8.72
N HIS A 162 4.78 10.58 7.54
CA HIS A 162 4.40 9.25 7.08
C HIS A 162 5.58 8.29 7.15
N GLU A 163 5.43 7.21 7.89
CA GLU A 163 6.41 6.14 8.11
C GLU A 163 7.62 6.55 8.99
N TRP A 164 8.37 5.54 9.46
CA TRP A 164 9.61 5.75 10.21
C TRP A 164 10.58 6.70 9.48
N MET A 165 10.54 6.66 8.15
CA MET A 165 11.39 7.47 7.27
C MET A 165 11.24 8.98 7.48
N THR A 166 10.16 9.43 8.07
CA THR A 166 9.87 10.85 8.29
C THR A 166 9.67 11.22 9.77
N GLY A 167 9.88 10.28 10.67
CA GLY A 167 9.67 10.50 12.10
C GLY A 167 10.62 11.53 12.72
N MET A 168 11.87 11.59 12.29
CA MET A 168 12.88 12.49 12.85
C MET A 168 12.51 13.97 12.70
N GLY A 169 11.87 14.34 11.58
CA GLY A 169 11.40 15.71 11.36
C GLY A 169 10.28 16.11 12.31
N ALA A 170 9.38 15.18 12.64
CA ALA A 170 8.32 15.41 13.62
C ALA A 170 8.90 15.63 15.01
N LEU A 171 9.86 14.81 15.43
CA LEU A 171 10.57 14.98 16.71
C LEU A 171 11.34 16.32 16.77
N TYR A 172 12.02 16.66 15.69
CA TYR A 172 12.72 17.94 15.58
C TYR A 172 11.77 19.12 15.82
N LEU A 173 10.62 19.14 15.14
CA LEU A 173 9.66 20.24 15.23
C LEU A 173 9.06 20.39 16.63
N GLN A 174 8.88 19.31 17.36
CA GLN A 174 8.42 19.39 18.75
C GLN A 174 9.33 20.23 19.68
N LYS A 175 10.62 20.28 19.35
CA LYS A 175 11.58 21.11 20.09
C LYS A 175 11.76 22.49 19.47
N ALA A 176 11.88 22.55 18.15
CA ALA A 176 12.21 23.78 17.42
C ALA A 176 11.03 24.73 17.28
N VAL A 177 9.82 24.20 17.08
CA VAL A 177 8.58 24.97 16.88
C VAL A 177 7.44 24.27 17.61
N PRO A 178 7.40 24.35 18.95
CA PRO A 178 6.43 23.63 19.77
C PRO A 178 4.96 24.02 19.54
N GLU A 179 4.71 25.10 18.81
CA GLU A 179 3.38 25.57 18.40
C GLU A 179 2.77 24.66 17.31
N ILE A 180 3.60 23.98 16.53
CA ILE A 180 3.14 23.06 15.48
C ILE A 180 2.66 21.75 16.12
N ALA A 181 1.43 21.36 15.81
CA ALA A 181 0.90 20.06 16.20
C ALA A 181 1.44 18.96 15.25
N THR A 182 1.93 17.87 15.84
CA THR A 182 2.57 16.78 15.10
C THR A 182 1.72 15.54 15.06
N ILE A 183 1.63 14.95 13.86
CA ILE A 183 1.00 13.64 13.61
C ILE A 183 2.06 12.71 13.03
N PHE A 184 2.09 11.47 13.51
CA PHE A 184 2.89 10.41 12.91
C PHE A 184 1.97 9.26 12.48
N THR A 185 2.08 8.88 11.21
CA THR A 185 1.33 7.76 10.64
C THR A 185 2.29 6.63 10.27
N THR A 186 2.23 5.50 10.98
CA THR A 186 2.90 4.29 10.54
C THR A 186 1.97 3.47 9.65
N HIS A 187 2.45 3.11 8.47
CA HIS A 187 1.68 2.33 7.49
C HIS A 187 1.91 0.82 7.63
N ALA A 188 3.01 0.45 8.24
CA ALA A 188 3.33 -0.89 8.71
C ALA A 188 4.41 -0.75 9.77
N THR A 189 4.34 -1.50 10.86
CA THR A 189 5.44 -1.47 11.83
C THR A 189 6.69 -2.09 11.19
N SER A 190 7.83 -1.42 11.31
CA SER A 190 9.09 -1.91 10.73
C SER A 190 9.47 -3.28 11.30
N ILE A 191 9.28 -3.47 12.60
CA ILE A 191 9.59 -4.74 13.25
C ILE A 191 8.57 -5.83 12.98
N GLY A 192 7.28 -5.53 12.91
CA GLY A 192 6.24 -6.49 12.53
C GLY A 192 6.45 -7.03 11.11
N ARG A 193 6.73 -6.13 10.18
CA ARG A 193 7.11 -6.51 8.81
C ARG A 193 8.36 -7.40 8.77
N SER A 194 9.35 -7.09 9.58
CA SER A 194 10.59 -7.87 9.65
C SER A 194 10.37 -9.27 10.25
N ILE A 195 9.55 -9.39 11.29
CA ILE A 195 9.18 -10.70 11.88
C ILE A 195 8.50 -11.56 10.81
N ALA A 196 7.47 -11.02 10.14
CA ALA A 196 6.76 -11.73 9.08
C ALA A 196 7.66 -12.08 7.88
N GLY A 197 8.52 -11.13 7.46
CA GLY A 197 9.46 -11.31 6.35
C GLY A 197 10.56 -12.35 6.61
N ASN A 198 10.90 -12.58 7.88
CA ASN A 198 11.85 -13.62 8.30
C ASN A 198 11.18 -14.97 8.63
N ASN A 199 9.95 -15.17 8.17
CA ASN A 199 9.17 -16.40 8.38
C ASN A 199 8.94 -16.78 9.85
N LYS A 200 9.03 -15.80 10.75
CA LYS A 200 8.66 -16.00 12.15
C LYS A 200 7.15 -15.84 12.31
N PRO A 201 6.49 -16.66 13.18
CA PRO A 201 5.06 -16.47 13.45
C PRO A 201 4.83 -15.14 14.14
N LEU A 202 4.03 -14.28 13.53
CA LEU A 202 3.78 -12.93 14.04
C LEU A 202 2.51 -12.88 14.89
N TYR A 203 1.39 -13.32 14.33
CA TYR A 203 0.08 -12.96 14.88
C TYR A 203 -0.34 -13.82 16.07
N ASP A 204 -0.07 -15.13 16.05
CA ASP A 204 -0.43 -16.02 17.17
C ASP A 204 0.45 -15.79 18.41
N TYR A 205 1.61 -15.14 18.24
CA TYR A 205 2.53 -14.79 19.34
C TYR A 205 2.72 -13.29 19.53
N LEU A 206 1.93 -12.46 18.88
CA LEU A 206 2.08 -11.01 18.91
C LEU A 206 2.13 -10.48 20.34
N PHE A 207 1.25 -10.96 21.21
CA PHE A 207 1.17 -10.59 22.62
C PHE A 207 2.40 -10.99 23.46
N ALA A 208 3.20 -11.93 22.99
CA ALA A 208 4.39 -12.44 23.67
C ALA A 208 5.70 -11.81 23.19
N TYR A 209 5.68 -11.13 22.05
CA TYR A 209 6.87 -10.44 21.53
C TYR A 209 7.18 -9.17 22.33
N ASN A 210 8.48 -8.95 22.56
CA ASN A 210 9.02 -7.66 22.93
C ASN A 210 9.64 -7.00 21.71
N GLY A 211 9.13 -5.84 21.29
CA GLY A 211 9.57 -5.16 20.07
C GLY A 211 11.05 -4.79 20.08
N ASP A 212 11.57 -4.31 21.21
CA ASP A 212 12.99 -3.92 21.34
C ASP A 212 13.91 -5.14 21.26
N GLN A 213 13.52 -6.28 21.85
CA GLN A 213 14.26 -7.52 21.72
C GLN A 213 14.26 -8.04 20.29
N MET A 214 13.11 -8.05 19.65
CA MET A 214 12.99 -8.50 18.26
C MET A 214 13.77 -7.60 17.30
N ALA A 215 13.83 -6.30 17.58
CA ALA A 215 14.63 -5.37 16.80
C ALA A 215 16.13 -5.73 16.85
N ARG A 216 16.64 -6.07 18.04
CA ARG A 216 18.04 -6.55 18.20
C ARG A 216 18.28 -7.88 17.46
N GLU A 217 17.36 -8.83 17.59
CA GLU A 217 17.50 -10.14 16.93
C GLU A 217 17.49 -10.04 15.39
N LEU A 218 16.76 -9.08 14.83
CA LEU A 218 16.56 -8.93 13.39
C LEU A 218 17.35 -7.76 12.78
N ASN A 219 18.27 -7.15 13.50
CA ASN A 219 19.05 -5.97 13.09
C ASN A 219 18.15 -4.80 12.63
N MET A 220 17.13 -4.49 13.41
CA MET A 220 16.16 -3.43 13.11
C MET A 220 16.19 -2.30 14.14
N GLU A 221 17.22 -2.25 14.99
CA GLU A 221 17.27 -1.36 16.16
C GLU A 221 17.02 0.10 15.79
N ALA A 222 17.72 0.62 14.79
CA ALA A 222 17.60 2.03 14.42
C ALA A 222 16.22 2.38 13.85
N LYS A 223 15.69 1.57 12.92
CA LYS A 223 14.36 1.79 12.34
C LYS A 223 13.25 1.62 13.36
N HIS A 224 13.36 0.61 14.22
CA HIS A 224 12.41 0.39 15.30
C HIS A 224 12.46 1.53 16.34
N SER A 225 13.65 1.96 16.71
CA SER A 225 13.83 3.05 17.69
C SER A 225 13.20 4.36 17.22
N ILE A 226 13.48 4.79 15.98
CA ILE A 226 12.87 6.03 15.45
C ILE A 226 11.36 5.92 15.37
N GLU A 227 10.82 4.78 14.91
CA GLU A 227 9.38 4.54 14.82
C GLU A 227 8.72 4.59 16.20
N LYS A 228 9.25 3.84 17.17
CA LYS A 228 8.74 3.78 18.54
C LYS A 228 8.79 5.15 19.23
N GLN A 229 9.93 5.82 19.19
CA GLN A 229 10.08 7.12 19.84
C GLN A 229 9.19 8.18 19.19
N THR A 230 9.05 8.18 17.87
CA THR A 230 8.13 9.10 17.20
C THR A 230 6.70 8.85 17.63
N ALA A 231 6.25 7.59 17.66
CA ALA A 231 4.92 7.22 18.10
C ALA A 231 4.60 7.70 19.53
N HIS A 232 5.58 7.65 20.43
CA HIS A 232 5.40 8.04 21.83
C HIS A 232 5.44 9.56 22.06
N HIS A 233 6.07 10.34 21.20
CA HIS A 233 6.29 11.76 21.42
C HIS A 233 5.37 12.69 20.63
N VAL A 234 4.83 12.27 19.48
CA VAL A 234 3.95 13.10 18.67
C VAL A 234 2.62 13.42 19.38
N ASP A 235 1.96 14.48 18.96
CA ASP A 235 0.68 14.90 19.53
C ASP A 235 -0.48 13.97 19.16
N CYS A 236 -0.38 13.29 18.00
CA CYS A 236 -1.31 12.24 17.59
C CYS A 236 -0.57 11.13 16.84
N PHE A 237 -0.58 9.93 17.39
CA PHE A 237 -0.07 8.74 16.71
C PHE A 237 -1.19 8.03 15.97
N THR A 238 -0.95 7.68 14.70
CA THR A 238 -1.95 7.06 13.82
C THR A 238 -1.39 5.87 13.06
N THR A 239 -2.26 4.99 12.64
CA THR A 239 -1.97 3.89 11.73
C THR A 239 -3.14 3.64 10.79
N VAL A 240 -3.01 2.72 9.84
CA VAL A 240 -3.91 2.58 8.70
C VAL A 240 -4.99 1.49 8.87
N SER A 241 -4.90 0.67 9.91
CA SER A 241 -5.85 -0.42 10.14
C SER A 241 -5.80 -0.96 11.57
N GLU A 242 -6.83 -1.71 11.96
CA GLU A 242 -6.87 -2.36 13.27
C GLU A 242 -5.82 -3.48 13.39
N ILE A 243 -5.50 -4.20 12.31
CA ILE A 243 -4.44 -5.22 12.36
C ILE A 243 -3.08 -4.60 12.66
N THR A 244 -2.76 -3.47 12.01
CA THR A 244 -1.52 -2.73 12.29
C THR A 244 -1.56 -2.07 13.66
N ASN A 245 -2.72 -1.61 14.12
CA ASN A 245 -2.88 -1.06 15.47
C ASN A 245 -2.56 -2.09 16.56
N ASN A 246 -2.94 -3.34 16.36
CA ASN A 246 -2.53 -4.43 17.26
C ASN A 246 -1.00 -4.61 17.29
N GLU A 247 -0.32 -4.52 16.14
CA GLU A 247 1.14 -4.52 16.09
C GLU A 247 1.74 -3.32 16.84
N CYS A 248 1.19 -2.13 16.64
CA CYS A 248 1.64 -0.91 17.36
C CYS A 248 1.54 -1.08 18.86
N LYS A 249 0.41 -1.59 19.35
CA LYS A 249 0.19 -1.81 20.77
C LYS A 249 1.24 -2.74 21.39
N GLU A 250 1.50 -3.89 20.75
CA GLU A 250 2.36 -4.92 21.31
C GLU A 250 3.86 -4.69 21.00
N LEU A 251 4.21 -4.15 19.83
CA LEU A 251 5.60 -4.02 19.39
C LEU A 251 6.18 -2.63 19.62
N LEU A 252 5.35 -1.58 19.63
CA LEU A 252 5.76 -0.19 19.92
C LEU A 252 5.36 0.25 21.33
N ASP A 253 4.70 -0.61 22.10
CA ASP A 253 4.12 -0.30 23.43
C ASP A 253 3.18 0.93 23.40
N LYS A 254 2.57 1.18 22.26
CA LYS A 254 1.64 2.30 22.06
C LYS A 254 0.60 2.00 20.99
N PRO A 255 -0.68 1.91 21.35
CA PRO A 255 -1.75 1.88 20.37
C PRO A 255 -1.89 3.24 19.67
N ALA A 256 -2.39 3.25 18.46
CA ALA A 256 -2.71 4.47 17.74
C ALA A 256 -3.83 5.26 18.45
N ASP A 257 -3.72 6.57 18.44
CA ASP A 257 -4.77 7.47 18.96
C ASP A 257 -5.97 7.50 17.99
N VAL A 258 -5.72 7.42 16.69
CA VAL A 258 -6.74 7.33 15.63
C VAL A 258 -6.27 6.35 14.55
N VAL A 259 -7.19 5.52 14.07
CA VAL A 259 -6.94 4.64 12.91
C VAL A 259 -7.41 5.36 11.64
N LEU A 260 -6.48 5.59 10.71
CA LEU A 260 -6.69 6.28 9.44
C LEU A 260 -6.77 5.25 8.31
N MET A 261 -7.92 4.66 8.09
CA MET A 261 -8.12 3.69 7.02
C MET A 261 -7.82 4.30 5.65
N ASN A 262 -7.20 3.51 4.77
CA ASN A 262 -6.76 3.96 3.46
C ASN A 262 -7.94 3.99 2.48
N GLY A 263 -8.41 5.19 2.18
CA GLY A 263 -9.37 5.41 1.12
C GLY A 263 -8.75 5.41 -0.27
N PHE A 264 -9.58 5.59 -1.27
CA PHE A 264 -9.18 5.74 -2.66
C PHE A 264 -10.20 6.58 -3.42
N GLU A 265 -9.91 6.86 -4.69
CA GLU A 265 -10.87 7.38 -5.66
C GLU A 265 -11.08 6.35 -6.77
N ASP A 266 -12.26 6.30 -7.34
CA ASP A 266 -12.65 5.31 -8.34
C ASP A 266 -12.67 5.84 -9.78
N ASP A 267 -12.03 6.97 -10.04
CA ASP A 267 -11.95 7.63 -11.35
C ASP A 267 -11.37 6.72 -12.45
N PHE A 268 -10.55 5.73 -12.05
CA PHE A 268 -9.96 4.74 -12.95
C PHE A 268 -10.94 3.64 -13.38
N VAL A 269 -12.12 3.55 -12.77
CA VAL A 269 -13.12 2.52 -13.10
C VAL A 269 -13.96 2.98 -14.29
N PRO A 270 -13.91 2.30 -15.43
CA PRO A 270 -14.73 2.64 -16.58
C PRO A 270 -16.22 2.44 -16.27
N GLN A 271 -17.06 3.23 -16.89
CA GLN A 271 -18.49 3.23 -16.65
C GLN A 271 -19.30 2.74 -17.87
N GLY A 272 -20.49 2.20 -17.60
CA GLY A 272 -21.47 1.86 -18.63
C GLY A 272 -20.96 0.93 -19.73
N ARG A 273 -21.14 1.34 -20.99
CA ARG A 273 -20.74 0.55 -22.16
C ARG A 273 -19.22 0.33 -22.24
N THR A 274 -18.42 1.30 -21.77
CA THR A 274 -16.96 1.21 -21.75
C THR A 274 -16.51 0.11 -20.79
N PHE A 275 -17.14 -0.01 -19.63
CA PHE A 275 -16.88 -1.10 -18.68
C PHE A 275 -17.07 -2.48 -19.33
N ALA A 276 -18.24 -2.70 -19.94
CA ALA A 276 -18.55 -3.97 -20.58
C ALA A 276 -17.59 -4.30 -21.74
N ALA A 277 -17.25 -3.29 -22.56
CA ALA A 277 -16.33 -3.46 -23.70
C ALA A 277 -14.91 -3.79 -23.24
N LYS A 278 -14.37 -3.09 -22.25
CA LYS A 278 -13.04 -3.35 -21.68
C LYS A 278 -12.97 -4.72 -21.02
N ARG A 279 -13.99 -5.10 -20.24
CA ARG A 279 -14.07 -6.43 -19.65
C ARG A 279 -14.07 -7.54 -20.71
N LYS A 280 -14.88 -7.39 -21.75
CA LYS A 280 -14.93 -8.36 -22.86
C LYS A 280 -13.56 -8.49 -23.56
N LYS A 281 -12.91 -7.35 -23.82
CA LYS A 281 -11.57 -7.32 -24.43
C LYS A 281 -10.53 -8.00 -23.55
N ALA A 282 -10.51 -7.70 -22.25
CA ALA A 282 -9.57 -8.29 -21.32
C ALA A 282 -9.75 -9.81 -21.22
N ARG A 283 -10.98 -10.30 -21.05
CA ARG A 283 -11.29 -11.73 -21.02
C ARG A 283 -10.85 -12.44 -22.30
N ALA A 284 -11.16 -11.86 -23.47
CA ALA A 284 -10.74 -12.42 -24.74
C ALA A 284 -9.22 -12.54 -24.87
N ALA A 285 -8.47 -11.52 -24.41
CA ALA A 285 -7.02 -11.54 -24.42
C ALA A 285 -6.46 -12.62 -23.46
N MET A 286 -7.02 -12.76 -22.26
CA MET A 286 -6.61 -13.75 -21.27
C MET A 286 -6.88 -15.19 -21.76
N LEU A 287 -8.04 -15.45 -22.33
CA LEU A 287 -8.39 -16.75 -22.92
C LEU A 287 -7.53 -17.06 -24.15
N ASN A 288 -7.30 -16.08 -25.03
CA ASN A 288 -6.42 -16.26 -26.19
C ASN A 288 -4.99 -16.58 -25.77
N LEU A 289 -4.46 -15.87 -24.78
CA LEU A 289 -3.14 -16.18 -24.19
C LEU A 289 -3.06 -17.64 -23.74
N ALA A 290 -4.04 -18.07 -22.93
CA ALA A 290 -4.10 -19.45 -22.44
C ALA A 290 -4.18 -20.47 -23.60
N ASN A 291 -5.03 -20.23 -24.58
CA ASN A 291 -5.18 -21.11 -25.72
C ASN A 291 -3.87 -21.25 -26.53
N LYS A 292 -3.16 -20.15 -26.76
CA LYS A 292 -1.89 -20.14 -27.49
C LYS A 292 -0.76 -20.80 -26.70
N LEU A 293 -0.70 -20.54 -25.39
CA LEU A 293 0.33 -21.12 -24.53
C LEU A 293 0.12 -22.63 -24.32
N LEU A 294 -1.12 -23.03 -24.09
CA LEU A 294 -1.47 -24.39 -23.68
C LEU A 294 -1.85 -25.31 -24.85
N GLY A 295 -2.02 -24.77 -26.05
CA GLY A 295 -2.52 -25.54 -27.20
C GLY A 295 -3.93 -26.08 -26.98
N LEU A 296 -4.81 -25.28 -26.42
CA LEU A 296 -6.19 -25.63 -26.09
C LEU A 296 -7.18 -24.65 -26.74
N THR A 297 -8.45 -24.98 -26.62
CA THR A 297 -9.56 -24.06 -26.92
C THR A 297 -10.48 -24.05 -25.71
N MET A 298 -10.27 -23.07 -24.84
CA MET A 298 -11.09 -22.89 -23.64
C MET A 298 -12.39 -22.21 -23.97
N SER A 299 -13.45 -22.58 -23.27
CA SER A 299 -14.78 -22.00 -23.44
C SER A 299 -14.84 -20.54 -22.94
N ASP A 300 -15.68 -19.72 -23.55
CA ASP A 300 -15.95 -18.33 -23.13
C ASP A 300 -16.54 -18.24 -21.72
N ASP A 301 -17.16 -19.32 -21.22
CA ASP A 301 -17.69 -19.40 -19.85
C ASP A 301 -16.68 -19.88 -18.83
N THR A 302 -15.42 -20.11 -19.21
CA THR A 302 -14.32 -20.43 -18.32
C THR A 302 -14.21 -19.37 -17.21
N LEU A 303 -14.11 -19.82 -15.97
CA LEU A 303 -13.96 -18.95 -14.81
C LEU A 303 -12.54 -18.39 -14.74
N ILE A 304 -12.38 -17.09 -14.86
CA ILE A 304 -11.09 -16.42 -14.73
C ILE A 304 -10.90 -15.96 -13.29
N VAL A 305 -9.87 -16.49 -12.64
CA VAL A 305 -9.51 -16.19 -11.25
C VAL A 305 -8.11 -15.59 -11.22
N GLY A 306 -7.90 -14.52 -10.46
CA GLY A 306 -6.60 -13.86 -10.42
C GLY A 306 -6.14 -13.49 -9.03
N THR A 307 -4.82 -13.47 -8.86
CA THR A 307 -4.14 -12.79 -7.75
C THR A 307 -3.08 -11.84 -8.33
N SER A 308 -2.76 -10.80 -7.58
CA SER A 308 -1.79 -9.78 -8.01
C SER A 308 -1.18 -9.07 -6.80
N GLY A 309 -0.08 -8.37 -7.02
CA GLY A 309 0.61 -7.60 -6.01
C GLY A 309 2.13 -7.71 -6.15
N ARG A 310 2.85 -7.31 -5.10
CA ARG A 310 4.31 -7.50 -5.04
C ARG A 310 4.66 -8.98 -4.88
N TYR A 311 5.82 -9.36 -5.35
CA TYR A 311 6.30 -10.74 -5.21
C TYR A 311 6.79 -11.02 -3.77
N GLU A 312 5.85 -11.09 -2.86
CA GLU A 312 6.05 -11.52 -1.47
C GLU A 312 5.30 -12.85 -1.27
N PHE A 313 5.97 -13.95 -1.58
CA PHE A 313 5.38 -15.27 -1.79
C PHE A 313 4.48 -15.73 -0.63
N LYS A 314 4.95 -15.61 0.62
CA LYS A 314 4.18 -15.93 1.83
C LYS A 314 3.25 -14.79 2.23
N ASN A 315 3.77 -13.56 2.30
CA ASN A 315 3.02 -12.43 2.85
C ASN A 315 1.81 -12.05 2.01
N LYS A 316 1.89 -12.19 0.69
CA LYS A 316 0.76 -12.00 -0.23
C LYS A 316 -0.10 -13.26 -0.42
N GLY A 317 0.28 -14.38 0.21
CA GLY A 317 -0.47 -15.62 0.16
C GLY A 317 -0.43 -16.36 -1.17
N ILE A 318 0.60 -16.10 -2.01
CA ILE A 318 0.76 -16.80 -3.30
C ILE A 318 0.87 -18.31 -3.07
N ASN A 319 1.57 -18.72 -2.03
CA ASN A 319 1.71 -20.11 -1.63
C ASN A 319 0.36 -20.79 -1.34
N VAL A 320 -0.48 -20.19 -0.53
CA VAL A 320 -1.79 -20.78 -0.18
C VAL A 320 -2.78 -20.71 -1.34
N TYR A 321 -2.63 -19.72 -2.22
CA TYR A 321 -3.39 -19.64 -3.47
C TYR A 321 -3.05 -20.83 -4.39
N LEU A 322 -1.77 -21.10 -4.62
CA LEU A 322 -1.32 -22.27 -5.41
C LEU A 322 -1.81 -23.59 -4.80
N GLU A 323 -1.69 -23.75 -3.47
CA GLU A 323 -2.18 -24.93 -2.78
C GLU A 323 -3.69 -25.10 -2.98
N SER A 324 -4.47 -24.02 -2.88
CA SER A 324 -5.92 -24.07 -3.09
C SER A 324 -6.28 -24.49 -4.51
N LEU A 325 -5.57 -23.97 -5.52
CA LEU A 325 -5.75 -24.34 -6.93
C LEU A 325 -5.39 -25.81 -7.18
N ASN A 326 -4.32 -26.31 -6.55
CA ASN A 326 -3.98 -27.72 -6.64
C ASN A 326 -5.08 -28.63 -6.03
N ARG A 327 -5.64 -28.26 -4.89
CA ARG A 327 -6.78 -28.98 -4.31
C ARG A 327 -8.02 -28.91 -5.20
N LEU A 328 -8.24 -27.76 -5.84
CA LEU A 328 -9.36 -27.56 -6.77
C LEU A 328 -9.30 -28.48 -8.00
N THR A 329 -8.10 -28.87 -8.46
CA THR A 329 -7.96 -29.83 -9.59
C THR A 329 -8.66 -31.16 -9.34
N ARG A 330 -8.84 -31.54 -8.07
CA ARG A 330 -9.45 -32.81 -7.64
C ARG A 330 -10.89 -32.63 -7.16
N ASP A 331 -11.40 -31.42 -7.18
CA ASP A 331 -12.75 -31.15 -6.69
C ASP A 331 -13.82 -31.57 -7.74
N LYS A 332 -14.58 -32.60 -7.38
CA LYS A 332 -15.66 -33.15 -8.21
C LYS A 332 -16.87 -32.19 -8.33
N ASN A 333 -16.98 -31.23 -7.42
CA ASN A 333 -18.07 -30.25 -7.41
C ASN A 333 -17.82 -29.06 -8.34
N LEU A 334 -16.60 -28.88 -8.82
CA LEU A 334 -16.24 -27.79 -9.72
C LEU A 334 -17.05 -27.89 -11.03
N LYS A 335 -17.85 -26.86 -11.33
CA LYS A 335 -18.79 -26.85 -12.45
C LYS A 335 -18.20 -26.31 -13.75
N LYS A 336 -17.21 -25.43 -13.68
CA LYS A 336 -16.58 -24.77 -14.83
C LYS A 336 -15.09 -25.05 -14.85
N GLU A 337 -14.48 -24.95 -16.03
CA GLU A 337 -13.03 -24.80 -16.13
C GLU A 337 -12.58 -23.52 -15.44
N VAL A 338 -11.40 -23.54 -14.85
CA VAL A 338 -10.79 -22.40 -14.17
C VAL A 338 -9.47 -22.07 -14.84
N LEU A 339 -9.35 -20.80 -15.25
CA LEU A 339 -8.10 -20.20 -15.71
C LEU A 339 -7.61 -19.23 -14.61
N ALA A 340 -6.57 -19.64 -13.90
CA ALA A 340 -6.03 -18.89 -12.79
C ALA A 340 -4.77 -18.13 -13.20
N PHE A 341 -4.69 -16.86 -12.81
CA PHE A 341 -3.54 -16.00 -13.08
C PHE A 341 -2.81 -15.62 -11.79
N ILE A 342 -1.47 -15.57 -11.87
CA ILE A 342 -0.59 -14.99 -10.87
C ILE A 342 0.13 -13.82 -11.54
N ASN A 343 -0.38 -12.61 -11.31
CA ASN A 343 0.14 -11.36 -11.89
C ASN A 343 1.06 -10.67 -10.89
N VAL A 344 2.30 -11.15 -10.78
CA VAL A 344 3.25 -10.71 -9.75
C VAL A 344 4.60 -10.46 -10.41
N PRO A 345 5.13 -9.22 -10.41
CA PRO A 345 6.42 -8.92 -11.02
C PRO A 345 7.55 -9.67 -10.34
N GLY A 346 8.21 -10.56 -11.10
CA GLY A 346 9.41 -11.29 -10.67
C GLY A 346 10.69 -10.66 -11.22
N TRP A 347 11.80 -11.38 -11.10
CA TRP A 347 13.04 -11.02 -11.77
C TRP A 347 12.97 -11.45 -13.23
N VAL A 348 12.20 -10.68 -13.99
CA VAL A 348 11.76 -10.99 -15.34
C VAL A 348 12.79 -10.62 -16.39
N GLY A 349 12.95 -11.50 -17.38
CA GLY A 349 13.65 -11.26 -18.63
C GLY A 349 12.69 -10.84 -19.76
N ASP A 350 13.02 -11.23 -20.98
CA ASP A 350 12.23 -10.88 -22.17
C ASP A 350 10.94 -11.71 -22.28
N PRO A 351 9.93 -11.19 -23.01
CA PRO A 351 8.78 -11.97 -23.43
C PRO A 351 9.21 -13.22 -24.22
N ARG A 352 8.50 -14.32 -24.06
CA ARG A 352 8.77 -15.55 -24.77
C ARG A 352 8.51 -15.38 -26.26
N GLU A 353 9.52 -15.50 -27.10
CA GLU A 353 9.40 -15.38 -28.56
C GLU A 353 8.44 -16.40 -29.15
N ASP A 354 8.52 -17.67 -28.70
CA ASP A 354 7.64 -18.76 -29.14
C ASP A 354 6.14 -18.45 -28.86
N LEU A 355 5.83 -17.83 -27.72
CA LEU A 355 4.49 -17.41 -27.38
C LEU A 355 4.08 -16.17 -28.20
N VAL A 356 4.95 -15.19 -28.38
CA VAL A 356 4.71 -14.00 -29.21
C VAL A 356 4.38 -14.42 -30.65
N GLU A 357 5.10 -15.39 -31.22
CA GLU A 357 4.83 -15.92 -32.56
C GLU A 357 3.44 -16.57 -32.64
N ARG A 358 3.07 -17.40 -31.65
CA ARG A 358 1.72 -18.00 -31.60
C ARG A 358 0.61 -16.95 -31.43
N LEU A 359 0.83 -15.91 -30.65
CA LEU A 359 -0.15 -14.83 -30.47
C LEU A 359 -0.39 -14.03 -31.75
N LYS A 360 0.61 -13.89 -32.62
CA LYS A 360 0.49 -13.25 -33.95
C LYS A 360 -0.22 -14.15 -34.96
N SER A 361 -0.15 -15.46 -34.79
CA SER A 361 -0.76 -16.42 -35.69
C SER A 361 -2.28 -16.51 -35.49
N LYS A 362 -3.01 -16.69 -36.57
CA LYS A 362 -4.46 -17.01 -36.55
C LYS A 362 -4.75 -18.50 -36.37
N GLU A 363 -3.72 -19.34 -36.35
CA GLU A 363 -3.87 -20.78 -36.22
C GLU A 363 -4.30 -21.18 -34.80
N ASN A 364 -5.05 -22.27 -34.73
CA ASN A 364 -5.35 -22.94 -33.46
C ASN A 364 -4.30 -24.02 -33.23
N PHE A 365 -3.58 -23.90 -32.13
CA PHE A 365 -2.56 -24.87 -31.71
C PHE A 365 -3.21 -25.98 -30.85
N THR A 366 -2.74 -27.21 -31.02
CA THR A 366 -3.22 -28.39 -30.28
C THR A 366 -2.18 -28.97 -29.33
N THR A 367 -1.00 -28.36 -29.28
CA THR A 367 0.09 -28.79 -28.40
C THR A 367 0.55 -27.61 -27.53
N PRO A 368 0.82 -27.85 -26.24
CA PRO A 368 1.36 -26.80 -25.37
C PRO A 368 2.77 -26.40 -25.81
N LEU A 369 3.16 -25.17 -25.46
CA LEU A 369 4.56 -24.75 -25.49
C LEU A 369 5.33 -25.43 -24.38
N GLU A 370 6.64 -25.47 -24.46
CA GLU A 370 7.52 -25.84 -23.35
C GLU A 370 7.25 -24.91 -22.16
N CYS A 371 7.31 -25.39 -20.94
CA CYS A 371 6.94 -24.63 -19.73
C CYS A 371 5.58 -23.92 -19.88
N PRO A 372 4.46 -24.67 -19.99
CA PRO A 372 3.13 -24.12 -20.36
C PRO A 372 2.44 -23.40 -19.20
N PHE A 373 3.14 -22.63 -18.41
CA PHE A 373 2.64 -21.96 -17.22
C PHE A 373 3.26 -20.58 -17.00
N ILE A 374 4.13 -20.09 -17.90
CA ILE A 374 4.79 -18.78 -17.76
C ILE A 374 4.80 -18.01 -19.08
N THR A 375 4.65 -16.69 -18.98
CA THR A 375 4.55 -15.79 -20.14
C THR A 375 5.88 -15.14 -20.53
N HIS A 376 6.77 -14.97 -19.59
CA HIS A 376 8.07 -14.33 -19.75
C HIS A 376 9.15 -15.21 -19.12
N TRP A 377 10.32 -15.26 -19.71
CA TRP A 377 11.45 -15.94 -19.09
C TRP A 377 11.91 -15.17 -17.86
N LEU A 378 12.26 -15.88 -16.80
CA LEU A 378 12.91 -15.31 -15.61
C LEU A 378 14.42 -15.42 -15.76
N HIS A 379 15.15 -14.47 -15.19
CA HIS A 379 16.61 -14.58 -15.11
C HIS A 379 17.07 -15.82 -14.30
N ASN A 380 16.22 -16.30 -13.41
CA ASN A 380 16.47 -17.52 -12.64
C ASN A 380 15.24 -18.46 -12.67
N MET A 381 15.11 -19.22 -13.75
CA MET A 381 14.04 -20.21 -13.93
C MET A 381 14.14 -21.41 -12.96
N SER A 382 15.33 -21.70 -12.44
CA SER A 382 15.56 -22.89 -11.61
C SER A 382 15.32 -22.69 -10.11
N HIS A 383 15.08 -21.46 -9.66
CA HIS A 383 14.93 -21.12 -8.25
C HIS A 383 13.87 -20.05 -8.02
N ASP A 384 12.79 -20.06 -8.78
CA ASP A 384 11.64 -19.20 -8.56
C ASP A 384 10.60 -19.91 -7.66
N GLN A 385 10.14 -19.22 -6.61
CA GLN A 385 9.25 -19.82 -5.61
C GLN A 385 7.90 -20.27 -6.20
N VAL A 386 7.35 -19.54 -7.17
CA VAL A 386 6.09 -19.91 -7.83
C VAL A 386 6.30 -21.18 -8.67
N LEU A 387 7.34 -21.19 -9.50
CA LEU A 387 7.65 -22.32 -10.38
C LEU A 387 8.03 -23.57 -9.59
N ASP A 388 8.83 -23.41 -8.53
CA ASP A 388 9.23 -24.52 -7.64
C ASP A 388 8.01 -25.13 -6.95
N MET A 389 7.08 -24.30 -6.48
CA MET A 389 5.86 -24.81 -5.85
C MET A 389 4.93 -25.48 -6.85
N MET A 390 4.74 -24.92 -8.05
CA MET A 390 3.96 -25.57 -9.11
C MET A 390 4.52 -26.93 -9.46
N LYS A 391 5.83 -27.05 -9.58
CA LYS A 391 6.52 -28.32 -9.81
C LYS A 391 6.32 -29.31 -8.65
N TYR A 392 6.51 -28.84 -7.43
CA TYR A 392 6.29 -29.64 -6.22
C TYR A 392 4.87 -30.19 -6.14
N LEU A 393 3.87 -29.38 -6.48
CA LEU A 393 2.45 -29.78 -6.50
C LEU A 393 2.06 -30.61 -7.72
N GLY A 394 2.97 -30.82 -8.68
CA GLY A 394 2.70 -31.56 -9.91
C GLY A 394 1.71 -30.85 -10.87
N MET A 395 1.65 -29.53 -10.82
CA MET A 395 0.76 -28.73 -11.68
C MET A 395 1.37 -28.60 -13.08
N SER A 396 0.76 -29.23 -14.06
CA SER A 396 1.27 -29.32 -15.44
C SER A 396 0.43 -28.60 -16.50
N ASN A 397 -0.74 -28.06 -16.13
CA ASN A 397 -1.73 -27.52 -17.08
C ASN A 397 -2.15 -28.52 -18.17
N SER A 398 -2.22 -29.82 -17.83
CA SER A 398 -2.63 -30.85 -18.78
C SER A 398 -4.06 -30.59 -19.32
N ALA A 399 -4.35 -31.10 -20.50
CA ALA A 399 -5.64 -30.90 -21.15
C ALA A 399 -6.82 -31.42 -20.29
N GLU A 400 -6.58 -32.48 -19.53
CA GLU A 400 -7.59 -33.14 -18.67
C GLU A 400 -7.87 -32.37 -17.38
N SER A 401 -6.96 -31.51 -16.92
CA SER A 401 -7.17 -30.71 -15.72
C SER A 401 -8.20 -29.60 -15.98
N LYS A 402 -9.21 -29.50 -15.12
CA LYS A 402 -10.14 -28.37 -15.17
C LYS A 402 -9.53 -27.04 -14.69
N VAL A 403 -8.37 -27.07 -14.07
CA VAL A 403 -7.70 -25.87 -13.55
C VAL A 403 -6.39 -25.66 -14.28
N LYS A 404 -6.24 -24.49 -14.90
CA LYS A 404 -5.02 -24.03 -15.54
C LYS A 404 -4.46 -22.85 -14.76
N VAL A 405 -3.15 -22.81 -14.57
CA VAL A 405 -2.46 -21.73 -13.84
C VAL A 405 -1.41 -21.10 -14.73
N ILE A 406 -1.47 -19.79 -14.90
CA ILE A 406 -0.51 -19.01 -15.70
C ILE A 406 0.14 -17.96 -14.80
N PHE A 407 1.46 -17.99 -14.74
CA PHE A 407 2.29 -17.00 -14.08
C PHE A 407 2.69 -15.92 -15.07
N VAL A 408 2.35 -14.66 -14.76
CA VAL A 408 2.67 -13.46 -15.53
C VAL A 408 3.64 -12.62 -14.69
N PRO A 409 4.98 -12.85 -14.83
CA PRO A 409 5.98 -12.29 -13.91
C PRO A 409 6.47 -10.90 -14.31
N CYS A 410 5.68 -10.11 -15.02
CA CYS A 410 6.06 -8.79 -15.49
C CYS A 410 5.17 -7.69 -14.93
N TYR A 411 5.63 -6.44 -15.02
CA TYR A 411 4.76 -5.28 -14.81
C TYR A 411 3.78 -5.16 -15.98
N LEU A 412 2.52 -4.94 -15.64
CA LEU A 412 1.42 -4.81 -16.59
C LEU A 412 1.17 -3.33 -16.89
N ASP A 413 2.01 -2.77 -17.74
CA ASP A 413 2.02 -1.36 -18.14
C ASP A 413 1.42 -1.11 -19.55
N GLY A 414 0.82 -2.15 -20.15
CA GLY A 414 0.29 -2.11 -21.50
C GLY A 414 1.32 -2.37 -22.61
N LYS A 415 2.59 -2.64 -22.26
CA LYS A 415 3.70 -2.82 -23.20
C LYS A 415 4.57 -4.04 -22.87
N ASP A 416 4.01 -5.00 -22.13
CA ASP A 416 4.72 -6.19 -21.67
C ASP A 416 5.12 -7.17 -22.78
N GLY A 417 4.64 -6.98 -24.01
CA GLY A 417 4.97 -7.80 -25.18
C GLY A 417 4.13 -9.07 -25.34
N ILE A 418 3.30 -9.42 -24.38
CA ILE A 418 2.42 -10.61 -24.39
C ILE A 418 0.94 -10.20 -24.32
N LEU A 419 0.47 -9.70 -23.19
CA LEU A 419 -0.90 -9.25 -23.00
C LEU A 419 -1.14 -7.84 -23.56
N ASN A 420 -0.17 -6.96 -23.38
CA ASN A 420 -0.22 -5.56 -23.78
C ASN A 420 -1.48 -4.84 -23.27
N LEU A 421 -1.91 -5.20 -22.06
CA LEU A 421 -3.00 -4.59 -21.32
C LEU A 421 -2.47 -4.03 -20.01
N GLU A 422 -3.04 -2.92 -19.57
CA GLU A 422 -2.73 -2.36 -18.28
C GLU A 422 -3.28 -3.26 -17.14
N TYR A 423 -2.66 -3.21 -15.99
CA TYR A 423 -3.04 -3.99 -14.81
C TYR A 423 -4.54 -3.92 -14.50
N TYR A 424 -5.12 -2.72 -14.51
CA TYR A 424 -6.54 -2.53 -14.21
C TYR A 424 -7.47 -3.18 -15.25
N ASP A 425 -7.09 -3.18 -16.51
CA ASP A 425 -7.87 -3.86 -17.55
C ASP A 425 -7.90 -5.38 -17.33
N LEU A 426 -6.80 -5.96 -16.84
CA LEU A 426 -6.75 -7.40 -16.50
C LEU A 426 -7.57 -7.72 -15.24
N VAL A 427 -7.49 -6.92 -14.21
CA VAL A 427 -8.33 -7.09 -13.00
C VAL A 427 -9.81 -7.04 -13.37
N LEU A 428 -10.20 -6.11 -14.22
CA LEU A 428 -11.56 -5.98 -14.74
C LEU A 428 -12.03 -7.27 -15.46
N GLY A 429 -11.11 -8.01 -16.08
CA GLY A 429 -11.38 -9.28 -16.76
C GLY A 429 -11.65 -10.46 -15.82
N ASN A 430 -11.29 -10.39 -14.57
CA ASN A 430 -11.50 -11.47 -13.61
C ASN A 430 -12.99 -11.68 -13.30
N ASP A 431 -13.35 -12.92 -13.00
CA ASP A 431 -14.64 -13.28 -12.43
C ASP A 431 -14.58 -13.28 -10.90
N LEU A 432 -13.43 -13.66 -10.35
CA LEU A 432 -13.14 -13.71 -8.92
C LEU A 432 -11.67 -13.36 -8.70
N SER A 433 -11.35 -12.56 -7.71
CA SER A 433 -9.98 -12.30 -7.30
C SER A 433 -9.69 -12.88 -5.93
N VAL A 434 -8.46 -13.34 -5.72
CA VAL A 434 -8.03 -14.01 -4.47
C VAL A 434 -6.76 -13.35 -3.95
N TYR A 435 -6.86 -12.74 -2.77
CA TYR A 435 -5.75 -12.07 -2.09
C TYR A 435 -5.62 -12.62 -0.65
N PRO A 436 -5.11 -13.85 -0.49
CA PRO A 436 -5.12 -14.52 0.81
C PRO A 436 -3.90 -14.13 1.66
N SER A 437 -3.70 -12.83 1.83
CA SER A 437 -2.52 -12.27 2.47
C SER A 437 -2.35 -12.73 3.91
N TYR A 438 -1.10 -13.00 4.28
CA TYR A 438 -0.66 -13.21 5.66
C TYR A 438 -0.24 -11.90 6.32
N TYR A 439 0.44 -11.00 5.58
CA TYR A 439 0.85 -9.69 6.06
C TYR A 439 0.40 -8.60 5.09
N GLU A 440 -0.63 -7.86 5.46
CA GLU A 440 -1.22 -6.80 4.64
C GLU A 440 -1.80 -5.70 5.52
N PRO A 441 -1.06 -4.61 5.78
CA PRO A 441 -1.53 -3.52 6.66
C PRO A 441 -2.88 -2.94 6.24
N TRP A 442 -3.11 -2.76 4.94
CA TRP A 442 -4.42 -2.38 4.40
C TRP A 442 -4.91 -3.36 3.34
N GLY A 443 -4.41 -3.28 2.12
CA GLY A 443 -4.79 -4.10 0.97
C GLY A 443 -5.50 -3.30 -0.11
N TYR A 444 -4.76 -2.54 -0.90
CA TYR A 444 -5.30 -1.85 -2.06
C TYR A 444 -5.73 -2.82 -3.17
N THR A 445 -5.03 -3.93 -3.36
CA THR A 445 -5.37 -4.91 -4.40
C THR A 445 -6.76 -5.49 -4.25
N PRO A 446 -7.23 -5.96 -3.08
CA PRO A 446 -8.62 -6.37 -2.92
C PRO A 446 -9.61 -5.19 -3.04
N LEU A 447 -9.26 -4.00 -2.58
CA LEU A 447 -10.10 -2.82 -2.71
C LEU A 447 -10.30 -2.41 -4.19
N GLU A 448 -9.22 -2.38 -4.97
CA GLU A 448 -9.28 -2.10 -6.42
C GLU A 448 -10.08 -3.17 -7.16
N SER A 449 -9.94 -4.43 -6.78
CA SER A 449 -10.71 -5.54 -7.37
C SER A 449 -12.22 -5.35 -7.18
N VAL A 450 -12.68 -5.02 -5.97
CA VAL A 450 -14.11 -4.76 -5.73
C VAL A 450 -14.59 -3.47 -6.40
N ALA A 451 -13.72 -2.49 -6.59
CA ALA A 451 -14.03 -1.28 -7.38
C ALA A 451 -14.34 -1.61 -8.85
N PHE A 452 -13.71 -2.65 -9.40
CA PHE A 452 -14.04 -3.21 -10.73
C PHE A 452 -15.21 -4.20 -10.71
N HIS A 453 -16.00 -4.21 -9.65
CA HIS A 453 -17.14 -5.11 -9.46
C HIS A 453 -16.74 -6.61 -9.52
N VAL A 454 -15.53 -6.93 -9.09
CA VAL A 454 -15.03 -8.31 -9.03
C VAL A 454 -15.17 -8.81 -7.60
N PRO A 455 -15.97 -9.88 -7.37
CA PRO A 455 -16.04 -10.54 -6.07
C PRO A 455 -14.64 -10.97 -5.64
N THR A 456 -14.33 -10.80 -4.37
CA THR A 456 -12.94 -10.88 -3.90
C THR A 456 -12.86 -11.72 -2.64
N ILE A 457 -11.83 -12.57 -2.56
CA ILE A 457 -11.45 -13.32 -1.36
C ILE A 457 -10.24 -12.62 -0.74
N THR A 458 -10.30 -12.34 0.54
CA THR A 458 -9.20 -11.80 1.36
C THR A 458 -9.19 -12.44 2.74
N THR A 459 -8.33 -12.01 3.63
CA THR A 459 -8.20 -12.55 4.99
C THR A 459 -8.43 -11.47 6.04
N ASP A 460 -8.64 -11.88 7.29
CA ASP A 460 -8.70 -10.99 8.45
C ASP A 460 -7.32 -10.52 8.94
N LEU A 461 -6.24 -10.98 8.32
CA LEU A 461 -4.88 -10.42 8.48
C LEU A 461 -4.60 -9.25 7.52
N ALA A 462 -5.54 -8.93 6.63
CA ALA A 462 -5.53 -7.70 5.84
C ALA A 462 -6.42 -6.65 6.48
N GLY A 463 -5.95 -5.41 6.59
CA GLY A 463 -6.73 -4.32 7.16
C GLY A 463 -8.06 -4.10 6.45
N PHE A 464 -8.07 -4.19 5.12
CA PHE A 464 -9.29 -4.16 4.30
C PHE A 464 -10.28 -5.25 4.69
N GLY A 465 -9.82 -6.49 4.89
CA GLY A 465 -10.68 -7.61 5.32
C GLY A 465 -11.33 -7.36 6.67
N LEU A 466 -10.56 -6.90 7.67
CA LEU A 466 -11.10 -6.53 8.98
C LEU A 466 -12.13 -5.39 8.89
N TRP A 467 -11.86 -4.39 8.07
CA TRP A 467 -12.79 -3.30 7.85
C TRP A 467 -14.11 -3.80 7.22
N VAL A 468 -14.04 -4.66 6.21
CA VAL A 468 -15.24 -5.26 5.61
C VAL A 468 -16.04 -6.05 6.64
N ASN A 469 -15.39 -6.86 7.50
CA ASN A 469 -16.05 -7.56 8.59
C ASN A 469 -16.76 -6.58 9.55
N SER A 470 -16.13 -5.45 9.87
CA SER A 470 -16.73 -4.43 10.73
C SER A 470 -17.98 -3.80 10.12
N LEU A 471 -18.01 -3.60 8.79
CA LEU A 471 -19.22 -3.11 8.09
C LEU A 471 -20.40 -4.07 8.18
N LYS A 472 -20.11 -5.38 8.27
CA LYS A 472 -21.14 -6.43 8.31
C LYS A 472 -21.50 -6.84 9.74
N GLY A 473 -20.69 -6.48 10.73
CA GLY A 473 -20.84 -6.95 12.12
C GLY A 473 -20.62 -8.46 12.27
N ARG A 474 -20.02 -9.11 11.28
CA ARG A 474 -19.70 -10.55 11.19
C ARG A 474 -18.63 -10.79 10.14
N TYR A 475 -18.13 -12.02 10.04
CA TYR A 475 -17.32 -12.41 8.88
C TYR A 475 -18.13 -12.26 7.59
N SER A 476 -17.54 -11.54 6.64
CA SER A 476 -18.14 -11.31 5.33
C SER A 476 -18.06 -12.56 4.47
N GLU A 477 -19.15 -12.89 3.79
CA GLU A 477 -19.29 -14.05 2.94
C GLU A 477 -19.25 -13.66 1.46
N LEU A 478 -19.06 -14.65 0.55
CA LEU A 478 -19.02 -14.42 -0.88
C LEU A 478 -20.24 -13.64 -1.41
N LYS A 479 -21.43 -13.97 -0.92
CA LYS A 479 -22.68 -13.28 -1.28
C LYS A 479 -22.67 -11.77 -0.97
N ASP A 480 -21.83 -11.33 -0.04
CA ASP A 480 -21.67 -9.92 0.33
C ASP A 480 -20.73 -9.16 -0.63
N GLY A 481 -20.10 -9.84 -1.60
CA GLY A 481 -19.14 -9.29 -2.54
C GLY A 481 -17.68 -9.49 -2.15
N VAL A 482 -17.40 -9.69 -0.87
CA VAL A 482 -16.08 -10.02 -0.34
C VAL A 482 -16.18 -11.18 0.64
N LYS A 483 -15.44 -12.24 0.39
CA LYS A 483 -15.23 -13.33 1.35
C LYS A 483 -14.01 -13.02 2.19
N VAL A 484 -14.18 -12.86 3.50
CA VAL A 484 -13.07 -12.69 4.45
C VAL A 484 -12.83 -14.00 5.17
N ILE A 485 -11.62 -14.56 5.02
CA ILE A 485 -11.22 -15.84 5.62
C ILE A 485 -10.42 -15.55 6.90
N HIS A 486 -10.73 -16.28 7.96
CA HIS A 486 -9.86 -16.28 9.13
C HIS A 486 -8.52 -16.92 8.78
N ARG A 487 -7.41 -16.20 9.01
CA ARG A 487 -6.05 -16.69 8.81
C ARG A 487 -5.24 -16.51 10.09
N SER A 488 -4.42 -17.52 10.41
CA SER A 488 -3.48 -17.52 11.52
C SER A 488 -2.12 -18.08 11.06
N ASP A 489 -1.15 -18.15 11.97
CA ASP A 489 0.16 -18.74 11.66
C ASP A 489 0.09 -20.24 11.34
N TYR A 490 -0.94 -20.96 11.81
CA TYR A 490 -0.99 -22.42 11.77
C TYR A 490 -2.19 -23.01 11.03
N ASN A 491 -3.06 -22.21 10.43
CA ASN A 491 -4.25 -22.71 9.72
C ASN A 491 -4.12 -22.67 8.18
N TYR A 492 -2.91 -22.77 7.66
CA TYR A 492 -2.62 -22.74 6.22
C TYR A 492 -3.48 -23.72 5.42
N SER A 493 -3.60 -24.96 5.89
CA SER A 493 -4.38 -26.01 5.22
C SER A 493 -5.88 -25.67 5.17
N GLU A 494 -6.43 -25.18 6.26
CA GLU A 494 -7.83 -24.76 6.35
C GLU A 494 -8.12 -23.58 5.40
N VAL A 495 -7.23 -22.60 5.34
CA VAL A 495 -7.35 -21.46 4.43
C VAL A 495 -7.35 -21.92 2.98
N ALA A 496 -6.46 -22.86 2.61
CA ALA A 496 -6.43 -23.43 1.25
C ALA A 496 -7.74 -24.13 0.90
N ASP A 497 -8.33 -24.88 1.84
CA ASP A 497 -9.63 -25.53 1.63
C ASP A 497 -10.77 -24.52 1.47
N VAL A 498 -10.82 -23.50 2.30
CA VAL A 498 -11.86 -22.45 2.20
C VAL A 498 -11.77 -21.70 0.86
N ILE A 499 -10.56 -21.38 0.39
CA ILE A 499 -10.38 -20.76 -0.93
C ILE A 499 -10.89 -21.70 -2.03
N LYS A 500 -10.46 -22.96 -2.00
CA LYS A 500 -10.90 -24.00 -2.95
C LYS A 500 -12.43 -24.11 -2.97
N ASP A 501 -13.06 -24.26 -1.80
CA ASP A 501 -14.51 -24.41 -1.68
C ASP A 501 -15.25 -23.16 -2.20
N THR A 502 -14.73 -21.98 -1.92
CA THR A 502 -15.32 -20.71 -2.39
C THR A 502 -15.27 -20.59 -3.91
N ILE A 503 -14.14 -20.95 -4.55
CA ILE A 503 -14.03 -20.96 -6.02
C ILE A 503 -14.97 -21.99 -6.62
N SER A 504 -15.05 -23.18 -6.04
CA SER A 504 -15.94 -24.24 -6.48
C SER A 504 -17.41 -23.83 -6.37
N GLU A 505 -17.82 -23.25 -5.24
CA GLU A 505 -19.17 -22.68 -5.04
C GLU A 505 -19.48 -21.62 -6.11
N PHE A 506 -18.58 -20.66 -6.30
CA PHE A 506 -18.74 -19.57 -7.27
C PHE A 506 -18.94 -20.12 -8.69
N SER A 507 -18.24 -21.19 -9.06
CA SER A 507 -18.35 -21.83 -10.38
C SER A 507 -19.76 -22.36 -10.71
N GLY A 508 -20.56 -22.64 -9.70
CA GLY A 508 -21.91 -23.15 -9.81
C GLY A 508 -23.03 -22.13 -9.62
N LEU A 509 -22.70 -20.86 -9.33
CA LEU A 509 -23.70 -19.84 -9.08
C LEU A 509 -24.48 -19.45 -10.34
N PRO A 510 -25.81 -19.26 -10.23
CA PRO A 510 -26.62 -18.69 -11.31
C PRO A 510 -26.18 -17.27 -11.69
N GLU A 511 -26.33 -16.90 -12.96
CA GLU A 511 -25.91 -15.58 -13.47
C GLU A 511 -26.51 -14.39 -12.71
N ASN A 512 -27.79 -14.47 -12.32
CA ASN A 512 -28.43 -13.44 -11.53
C ASN A 512 -27.82 -13.30 -10.14
N THR A 513 -27.41 -14.40 -9.51
CA THR A 513 -26.69 -14.38 -8.25
C THR A 513 -25.32 -13.72 -8.42
N ILE A 514 -24.58 -14.08 -9.47
CA ILE A 514 -23.28 -13.46 -9.78
C ILE A 514 -23.42 -11.95 -9.97
N LYS A 515 -24.45 -11.48 -10.70
CA LYS A 515 -24.74 -10.04 -10.86
C LYS A 515 -24.95 -9.34 -9.51
N THR A 516 -25.68 -9.97 -8.59
CA THR A 516 -25.91 -9.44 -7.25
C THR A 516 -24.61 -9.39 -6.43
N VAL A 517 -23.82 -10.43 -6.45
CA VAL A 517 -22.54 -10.49 -5.77
C VAL A 517 -21.57 -9.42 -6.30
N ARG A 518 -21.52 -9.22 -7.61
CA ARG A 518 -20.73 -8.16 -8.25
C ARG A 518 -21.17 -6.76 -7.84
N LYS A 519 -22.48 -6.52 -7.76
CA LYS A 519 -23.03 -5.26 -7.26
C LYS A 519 -22.63 -5.03 -5.79
N ASN A 520 -22.75 -6.05 -4.95
CA ASN A 520 -22.38 -5.96 -3.54
C ASN A 520 -20.88 -5.65 -3.37
N ALA A 521 -20.02 -6.20 -4.24
CA ALA A 521 -18.58 -5.85 -4.26
C ALA A 521 -18.39 -4.34 -4.56
N ALA A 522 -19.06 -3.82 -5.59
CA ALA A 522 -19.02 -2.39 -5.93
C ALA A 522 -19.52 -1.49 -4.78
N ASP A 523 -20.58 -1.91 -4.10
CA ASP A 523 -21.15 -1.18 -2.95
C ASP A 523 -20.17 -1.12 -1.75
N ILE A 524 -19.32 -2.13 -1.58
CA ILE A 524 -18.24 -2.10 -0.58
C ILE A 524 -17.16 -1.08 -0.99
N ALA A 525 -16.75 -1.09 -2.25
CA ALA A 525 -15.75 -0.16 -2.75
C ALA A 525 -16.19 1.31 -2.58
N GLU A 526 -17.45 1.62 -2.86
CA GLU A 526 -17.99 2.98 -2.69
C GLU A 526 -17.82 3.50 -1.25
N LYS A 527 -17.98 2.64 -0.26
CA LYS A 527 -17.83 3.00 1.16
C LYS A 527 -16.40 3.30 1.58
N ALA A 528 -15.42 2.94 0.77
CA ALA A 528 -14.00 3.21 1.00
C ALA A 528 -13.49 4.47 0.29
N LEU A 529 -14.34 5.21 -0.42
CA LEU A 529 -13.95 6.47 -1.05
C LEU A 529 -13.53 7.51 -0.01
N TRP A 530 -12.59 8.38 -0.35
CA TRP A 530 -12.09 9.41 0.55
C TRP A 530 -13.17 10.30 1.14
N LYS A 531 -14.26 10.58 0.43
CA LYS A 531 -15.40 11.32 0.97
C LYS A 531 -15.98 10.71 2.26
N HIS A 532 -15.79 9.40 2.48
CA HIS A 532 -16.20 8.70 3.70
C HIS A 532 -15.07 8.59 4.73
N PHE A 533 -13.82 8.40 4.29
CA PHE A 533 -12.70 8.15 5.21
C PHE A 533 -11.98 9.42 5.66
N ILE A 534 -12.14 10.55 4.97
CA ILE A 534 -11.47 11.81 5.35
C ILE A 534 -11.83 12.27 6.76
N LYS A 535 -12.99 11.91 7.26
CA LYS A 535 -13.45 12.26 8.63
C LYS A 535 -12.47 11.81 9.71
N TYR A 536 -11.81 10.67 9.54
CA TYR A 536 -10.83 10.16 10.51
C TYR A 536 -9.58 11.04 10.56
N TYR A 537 -9.21 11.66 9.44
CA TYR A 537 -8.13 12.66 9.41
C TYR A 537 -8.52 13.91 10.18
N TYR A 538 -9.77 14.36 10.06
CA TYR A 538 -10.26 15.49 10.84
C TYR A 538 -10.29 15.20 12.34
N GLU A 539 -10.62 13.97 12.74
CA GLU A 539 -10.49 13.51 14.12
C GLU A 539 -9.01 13.53 14.58
N ALA A 540 -8.07 13.06 13.75
CA ALA A 540 -6.64 13.10 14.08
C ALA A 540 -6.11 14.54 14.19
N TYR A 541 -6.57 15.45 13.35
CA TYR A 541 -6.21 16.87 13.45
C TYR A 541 -6.73 17.48 14.77
N ASP A 542 -7.98 17.20 15.15
CA ASP A 542 -8.55 17.63 16.44
C ASP A 542 -7.73 17.14 17.62
N VAL A 543 -7.39 15.85 17.64
CA VAL A 543 -6.54 15.23 18.70
C VAL A 543 -5.17 15.90 18.76
N ALA A 544 -4.50 16.06 17.61
CA ALA A 544 -3.18 16.65 17.56
C ALA A 544 -3.16 18.10 18.04
N LEU A 545 -4.11 18.92 17.58
CA LEU A 545 -4.20 20.33 17.98
C LEU A 545 -4.48 20.49 19.48
N HIS A 546 -5.38 19.69 20.05
CA HIS A 546 -5.63 19.71 21.49
C HIS A 546 -4.41 19.28 22.31
N ASN A 547 -3.70 18.25 21.87
CA ASN A 547 -2.52 17.76 22.59
C ASN A 547 -1.35 18.72 22.48
N ALA A 548 -1.16 19.37 21.32
CA ALA A 548 -0.17 20.43 21.18
C ALA A 548 -0.43 21.61 22.11
N GLN A 549 -1.69 22.05 22.26
CA GLN A 549 -2.07 23.10 23.20
C GLN A 549 -1.75 22.71 24.66
N LYS A 550 -2.08 21.46 25.06
CA LYS A 550 -1.73 20.96 26.40
C LYS A 550 -0.22 20.94 26.64
N ARG A 551 0.55 20.49 25.64
CA ARG A 551 2.03 20.45 25.70
C ARG A 551 2.61 21.85 25.87
N LEU A 552 2.09 22.86 25.21
CA LEU A 552 2.52 24.27 25.35
C LEU A 552 2.26 24.80 26.76
N VAL A 553 1.07 24.54 27.34
CA VAL A 553 0.73 24.95 28.70
C VAL A 553 1.67 24.29 29.72
N MET A 554 1.91 22.99 29.61
CA MET A 554 2.81 22.27 30.51
C MET A 554 4.25 22.81 30.43
N ASN A 555 4.73 23.12 29.23
CA ASN A 555 6.08 23.69 29.05
C ASN A 555 6.20 25.08 29.65
N SER A 556 5.17 25.93 29.56
CA SER A 556 5.16 27.25 30.17
C SER A 556 5.16 27.20 31.73
N GLU A 557 4.40 26.28 32.32
CA GLU A 557 4.37 26.05 33.77
C GLU A 557 5.72 25.55 34.30
N LEU A 558 6.41 24.69 33.57
CA LEU A 558 7.76 24.21 33.95
C LEU A 558 8.83 25.33 33.91
N ILE A 559 8.65 26.33 33.03
CA ILE A 559 9.55 27.50 32.94
C ILE A 559 9.29 28.46 34.10
N ILE A 560 8.05 28.65 34.52
CA ILE A 560 7.67 29.55 35.63
C ILE A 560 8.11 29.00 36.99
N ASN A 561 8.17 27.66 37.11
CA ASN A 561 8.53 26.99 38.36
C ASN A 561 10.05 26.68 38.50
N LYS A 562 10.89 27.11 37.57
CA LYS A 562 12.35 27.10 37.64
C LYS A 562 12.89 28.51 37.88
#